data_2f1e914472d67bfb433304da6fe56599
#
_entry.id   2f1e914472d67bfb433304da6fe56599
#
_cell.length_a   1.000
_cell.length_b   1.000
_cell.length_c   1.000
_cell.angle_alpha   90.00
_cell.angle_beta   90.00
_cell.angle_gamma   90.00
#
_symmetry.space_group_name_H-M   'P 1'
#
loop_
_entity.id
_entity.type
_entity.pdbx_description
1 polymer ?
#
loop_
_entity_poly.entity_id
_entity_poly.type
_entity_poly.pdbx_seq_one_letter_code
_entity_poly.pdbx_strand_id
1 'polypeptide(L)'
;PAAMAAAVCAPLSVTAAVVLLSPVERAINRWYYNDARRILESMPGLKVIGITGSYGKTSTKHYLYRILSEKYNVLMTPGSYNTTLGVIRTVREQLRPYHEVFLVEMGAKQRGDIREICELVHPTIGIVTSVGEQHLESFGSIENVQATKFELVDALPADGTAVLNDDFEYVASRRGENVRRVFRYTHGERGRDFSFEVKSYSAAETLFEVKGPQGEVQPLATSIVGSYNLSNIVAGYIVARELGVDAAAIRYAVGNIEQVEHRLN
;
A
#
# COMPACT_ATOMS: atom_id res chain seq x y z
N PRO A 1 6.34 54.25 5.51
CA PRO A 1 4.91 53.92 5.70
C PRO A 1 4.43 52.92 4.61
N ALA A 2 4.74 53.17 3.32
CA ALA A 2 4.27 52.30 2.22
C ALA A 2 4.76 50.85 2.30
N ALA A 3 6.04 50.62 2.62
CA ALA A 3 6.60 49.27 2.78
C ALA A 3 5.98 48.51 3.95
N MET A 4 5.65 49.19 5.06
CA MET A 4 4.96 48.59 6.19
C MET A 4 3.50 48.25 5.87
N ALA A 5 2.81 49.10 5.12
CA ALA A 5 1.46 48.81 4.65
C ALA A 5 1.45 47.62 3.68
N ALA A 6 2.40 47.51 2.76
CA ALA A 6 2.55 46.36 1.86
C ALA A 6 2.84 45.06 2.60
N ALA A 7 3.68 45.12 3.63
CA ALA A 7 3.99 43.95 4.46
C ALA A 7 2.78 43.39 5.25
N VAL A 8 1.84 44.24 5.63
CA VAL A 8 0.60 43.83 6.31
C VAL A 8 -0.48 43.43 5.30
N CYS A 9 -0.58 44.12 4.16
CA CYS A 9 -1.62 43.84 3.17
C CYS A 9 -1.35 42.54 2.35
N ALA A 10 -0.08 42.19 2.12
CA ALA A 10 0.27 41.02 1.33
C ALA A 10 -0.27 39.66 1.93
N PRO A 11 -0.08 39.36 3.22
CA PRO A 11 -0.68 38.16 3.81
C PRO A 11 -2.20 38.17 3.76
N LEU A 12 -2.84 39.32 3.99
CA LEU A 12 -4.29 39.46 3.95
C LEU A 12 -4.85 39.25 2.54
N SER A 13 -4.18 39.79 1.51
CA SER A 13 -4.60 39.58 0.12
C SER A 13 -4.44 38.14 -0.34
N VAL A 14 -3.37 37.43 0.09
CA VAL A 14 -3.18 36.01 -0.18
C VAL A 14 -4.26 35.19 0.51
N THR A 15 -4.54 35.46 1.78
CA THR A 15 -5.60 34.77 2.52
C THR A 15 -6.97 34.99 1.87
N ALA A 16 -7.29 36.21 1.50
CA ALA A 16 -8.53 36.51 0.81
C ALA A 16 -8.64 35.79 -0.54
N ALA A 17 -7.56 35.76 -1.32
CA ALA A 17 -7.51 35.05 -2.59
C ALA A 17 -7.73 33.53 -2.39
N VAL A 18 -7.09 32.91 -1.39
CA VAL A 18 -7.30 31.50 -1.06
C VAL A 18 -8.75 31.22 -0.68
N VAL A 19 -9.36 32.06 0.17
CA VAL A 19 -10.76 31.93 0.57
C VAL A 19 -11.71 32.07 -0.64
N LEU A 20 -11.49 33.06 -1.48
CA LEU A 20 -12.32 33.33 -2.67
C LEU A 20 -12.19 32.23 -3.73
N LEU A 21 -11.01 31.64 -3.89
CA LEU A 21 -10.77 30.57 -4.88
C LEU A 21 -11.11 29.18 -4.37
N SER A 22 -11.25 28.98 -3.05
CA SER A 22 -11.51 27.66 -2.44
C SER A 22 -12.79 26.95 -2.96
N PRO A 23 -13.89 27.63 -3.32
CA PRO A 23 -15.05 26.96 -3.93
C PRO A 23 -14.74 26.42 -5.33
N VAL A 24 -13.95 27.17 -6.11
CA VAL A 24 -13.54 26.77 -7.46
C VAL A 24 -12.60 25.57 -7.38
N GLU A 25 -11.62 25.62 -6.51
CA GLU A 25 -10.69 24.50 -6.26
C GLU A 25 -11.44 23.22 -5.84
N ARG A 26 -12.38 23.34 -4.90
CA ARG A 26 -13.24 22.22 -4.47
C ARG A 26 -14.09 21.66 -5.61
N ALA A 27 -14.62 22.50 -6.48
CA ALA A 27 -15.41 22.06 -7.64
C ALA A 27 -14.52 21.30 -8.64
N ILE A 28 -13.31 21.81 -8.91
CA ILE A 28 -12.32 21.15 -9.79
C ILE A 28 -11.91 19.79 -9.20
N ASN A 29 -11.55 19.74 -7.91
CA ASN A 29 -11.14 18.50 -7.25
C ASN A 29 -12.28 17.46 -7.26
N ARG A 30 -13.52 17.87 -7.03
CA ARG A 30 -14.71 17.02 -7.12
C ARG A 30 -14.93 16.50 -8.54
N TRP A 31 -14.70 17.33 -9.55
CA TRP A 31 -14.80 16.91 -10.94
C TRP A 31 -13.75 15.84 -11.27
N TYR A 32 -12.49 16.02 -10.85
CA TYR A 32 -11.42 15.04 -11.02
C TYR A 32 -11.71 13.74 -10.30
N TYR A 33 -12.23 13.82 -9.07
CA TYR A 33 -12.63 12.65 -8.30
C TYR A 33 -13.73 11.85 -9.02
N ASN A 34 -14.78 12.53 -9.46
CA ASN A 34 -15.90 11.89 -10.17
C ASN A 34 -15.46 11.29 -11.51
N ASP A 35 -14.54 11.92 -12.21
CA ASP A 35 -13.99 11.41 -13.46
C ASP A 35 -13.17 10.14 -13.23
N ALA A 36 -12.26 10.13 -12.25
CA ALA A 36 -11.51 8.94 -11.86
C ALA A 36 -12.45 7.80 -11.41
N ARG A 37 -13.49 8.12 -10.64
CA ARG A 37 -14.50 7.16 -10.21
C ARG A 37 -15.22 6.51 -11.40
N ARG A 38 -15.63 7.28 -12.41
CA ARG A 38 -16.27 6.74 -13.63
C ARG A 38 -15.34 5.79 -14.39
N ILE A 39 -14.04 6.11 -14.47
CA ILE A 39 -13.04 5.24 -15.11
C ILE A 39 -12.98 3.90 -14.36
N LEU A 40 -12.88 3.92 -13.04
CA LEU A 40 -12.84 2.71 -12.20
C LEU A 40 -14.15 1.90 -12.32
N GLU A 41 -15.30 2.54 -12.25
CA GLU A 41 -16.61 1.90 -12.41
C GLU A 41 -16.80 1.25 -13.79
N SER A 42 -16.11 1.75 -14.83
CA SER A 42 -16.11 1.14 -16.17
C SER A 42 -15.28 -0.15 -16.26
N MET A 43 -14.55 -0.52 -15.19
CA MET A 43 -13.64 -1.66 -15.14
C MET A 43 -14.00 -2.65 -14.02
N PRO A 44 -15.17 -3.29 -14.04
CA PRO A 44 -15.65 -4.14 -12.94
C PRO A 44 -14.79 -5.38 -12.67
N GLY A 45 -13.95 -5.78 -13.63
CA GLY A 45 -12.99 -6.88 -13.48
C GLY A 45 -11.64 -6.48 -12.88
N LEU A 46 -11.38 -5.18 -12.66
CA LEU A 46 -10.13 -4.69 -12.13
C LEU A 46 -9.98 -5.09 -10.65
N LYS A 47 -8.91 -5.83 -10.33
CA LYS A 47 -8.55 -6.17 -8.96
C LYS A 47 -7.76 -5.02 -8.34
N VAL A 48 -8.31 -4.37 -7.34
CA VAL A 48 -7.63 -3.28 -6.64
C VAL A 48 -7.02 -3.78 -5.34
N ILE A 49 -5.71 -3.54 -5.19
CA ILE A 49 -4.93 -3.94 -4.01
C ILE A 49 -4.42 -2.68 -3.32
N GLY A 50 -4.92 -2.40 -2.13
CA GLY A 50 -4.44 -1.32 -1.28
C GLY A 50 -3.21 -1.74 -0.46
N ILE A 51 -2.23 -0.86 -0.33
CA ILE A 51 -1.01 -1.10 0.44
C ILE A 51 -0.77 0.09 1.36
N THR A 52 -0.80 -0.15 2.66
CA THR A 52 -0.53 0.88 3.67
C THR A 52 0.44 0.39 4.74
N GLY A 53 0.89 1.30 5.59
CA GLY A 53 1.79 1.06 6.71
C GLY A 53 2.62 2.29 7.03
N SER A 54 3.29 2.28 8.16
CA SER A 54 4.28 3.31 8.50
C SER A 54 5.52 3.15 7.63
N TYR A 55 6.03 1.94 7.50
CA TYR A 55 7.23 1.57 6.71
C TYR A 55 6.89 0.50 5.68
N GLY A 56 7.73 0.33 4.65
CA GLY A 56 7.66 -0.79 3.71
C GLY A 56 6.64 -0.66 2.56
N LYS A 57 5.73 0.31 2.57
CA LYS A 57 4.68 0.49 1.54
C LYS A 57 5.19 0.43 0.11
N THR A 58 6.15 1.30 -0.21
CA THR A 58 6.69 1.44 -1.57
C THR A 58 7.46 0.20 -1.99
N SER A 59 8.27 -0.37 -1.10
CA SER A 59 9.00 -1.62 -1.37
C SER A 59 8.02 -2.77 -1.63
N THR A 60 7.01 -2.95 -0.78
CA THR A 60 5.96 -3.97 -0.96
C THR A 60 5.24 -3.77 -2.30
N LYS A 61 4.89 -2.54 -2.66
CA LYS A 61 4.25 -2.22 -3.94
C LYS A 61 5.10 -2.65 -5.13
N HIS A 62 6.40 -2.33 -5.12
CA HIS A 62 7.32 -2.70 -6.20
C HIS A 62 7.56 -4.20 -6.28
N TYR A 63 7.73 -4.87 -5.15
CA TYR A 63 7.93 -6.32 -5.12
C TYR A 63 6.67 -7.06 -5.59
N LEU A 64 5.50 -6.64 -5.11
CA LEU A 64 4.24 -7.20 -5.55
C LEU A 64 3.97 -6.93 -7.04
N TYR A 65 4.29 -5.73 -7.54
CA TYR A 65 4.22 -5.42 -8.97
C TYR A 65 5.06 -6.42 -9.77
N ARG A 66 6.32 -6.63 -9.38
CA ARG A 66 7.21 -7.57 -10.08
C ARG A 66 6.64 -8.99 -10.09
N ILE A 67 6.12 -9.47 -8.95
CA ILE A 67 5.59 -10.82 -8.84
C ILE A 67 4.28 -10.98 -9.65
N LEU A 68 3.35 -10.06 -9.55
CA LEU A 68 2.07 -10.15 -10.25
C LEU A 68 2.20 -9.96 -11.76
N SER A 69 3.21 -9.24 -12.23
CA SER A 69 3.49 -9.03 -13.66
C SER A 69 3.84 -10.31 -14.40
N GLU A 70 4.13 -11.42 -13.70
CA GLU A 70 4.30 -12.73 -14.33
C GLU A 70 2.97 -13.31 -14.86
N LYS A 71 1.84 -12.79 -14.40
CA LYS A 71 0.51 -13.32 -14.79
C LYS A 71 -0.46 -12.24 -15.26
N TYR A 72 -0.35 -11.03 -14.77
CA TYR A 72 -1.34 -9.98 -14.96
C TYR A 72 -0.74 -8.73 -15.60
N ASN A 73 -1.57 -7.97 -16.30
CA ASN A 73 -1.26 -6.59 -16.67
C ASN A 73 -1.48 -5.68 -15.46
N VAL A 74 -0.40 -5.31 -14.79
CA VAL A 74 -0.43 -4.59 -13.52
C VAL A 74 -0.17 -3.10 -13.74
N LEU A 75 -0.99 -2.24 -13.14
CA LEU A 75 -0.69 -0.83 -12.92
C LEU A 75 -0.36 -0.63 -11.44
N MET A 76 0.60 0.22 -11.12
CA MET A 76 0.84 0.69 -9.74
C MET A 76 0.89 2.21 -9.69
N THR A 77 0.53 2.80 -8.55
CA THR A 77 0.75 4.23 -8.31
C THR A 77 2.24 4.57 -8.44
N PRO A 78 2.64 5.55 -9.29
CA PRO A 78 4.04 5.85 -9.56
C PRO A 78 4.71 6.52 -8.34
N GLY A 79 5.98 6.23 -8.13
CA GLY A 79 6.76 6.81 -7.04
C GLY A 79 6.06 6.72 -5.69
N SER A 80 5.88 7.85 -5.03
CA SER A 80 5.17 7.99 -3.76
C SER A 80 3.79 8.67 -3.91
N TYR A 81 3.09 8.48 -5.04
CA TYR A 81 1.72 8.96 -5.25
C TYR A 81 0.73 8.18 -4.38
N ASN A 82 0.70 8.52 -3.09
CA ASN A 82 -0.04 7.80 -2.05
C ASN A 82 -1.13 8.64 -1.37
N THR A 83 -1.51 9.77 -1.99
CA THR A 83 -2.63 10.61 -1.59
C THR A 83 -3.80 10.46 -2.55
N THR A 84 -5.01 10.86 -2.16
CA THR A 84 -6.21 10.81 -3.02
C THR A 84 -5.97 11.47 -4.38
N LEU A 85 -5.35 12.66 -4.42
CA LEU A 85 -5.04 13.33 -5.69
C LEU A 85 -3.99 12.59 -6.51
N GLY A 86 -3.00 11.97 -5.89
CA GLY A 86 -2.00 11.12 -6.57
C GLY A 86 -2.64 9.90 -7.21
N VAL A 87 -3.58 9.26 -6.51
CA VAL A 87 -4.36 8.12 -7.04
C VAL A 87 -5.28 8.56 -8.18
N ILE A 88 -6.02 9.66 -8.02
CA ILE A 88 -6.87 10.23 -9.08
C ILE A 88 -6.05 10.48 -10.34
N ARG A 89 -4.88 11.11 -10.19
CA ARG A 89 -3.98 11.38 -11.31
C ARG A 89 -3.52 10.09 -11.99
N THR A 90 -3.13 9.07 -11.23
CA THR A 90 -2.73 7.76 -11.77
C THR A 90 -3.85 7.12 -12.58
N VAL A 91 -5.07 7.10 -12.03
CA VAL A 91 -6.25 6.55 -12.71
C VAL A 91 -6.51 7.27 -14.03
N ARG A 92 -6.52 8.59 -14.03
CA ARG A 92 -6.85 9.38 -15.23
C ARG A 92 -5.77 9.34 -16.31
N GLU A 93 -4.50 9.36 -15.91
CA GLU A 93 -3.38 9.45 -16.85
C GLU A 93 -2.89 8.08 -17.33
N GLN A 94 -2.95 7.04 -16.49
CA GLN A 94 -2.25 5.78 -16.74
C GLN A 94 -3.14 4.53 -16.78
N LEU A 95 -4.29 4.52 -16.09
CA LEU A 95 -5.17 3.34 -16.11
C LEU A 95 -5.75 3.14 -17.51
N ARG A 96 -5.70 1.90 -18.00
CA ARG A 96 -6.17 1.51 -19.33
C ARG A 96 -7.03 0.25 -19.22
N PRO A 97 -7.95 0.01 -20.18
CA PRO A 97 -8.86 -1.14 -20.15
C PRO A 97 -8.20 -2.52 -20.12
N TYR A 98 -6.93 -2.62 -20.51
CA TYR A 98 -6.19 -3.88 -20.47
C TYR A 98 -5.55 -4.19 -19.11
N HIS A 99 -5.53 -3.24 -18.18
CA HIS A 99 -5.04 -3.51 -16.83
C HIS A 99 -6.02 -4.41 -16.07
N GLU A 100 -5.47 -5.42 -15.41
CA GLU A 100 -6.22 -6.41 -14.65
C GLU A 100 -6.06 -6.24 -13.14
N VAL A 101 -4.93 -5.62 -12.72
CA VAL A 101 -4.60 -5.35 -11.32
C VAL A 101 -4.13 -3.91 -11.19
N PHE A 102 -4.63 -3.23 -10.13
CA PHE A 102 -4.19 -1.89 -9.75
C PHE A 102 -3.66 -1.89 -8.31
N LEU A 103 -2.36 -1.64 -8.15
CA LEU A 103 -1.70 -1.51 -6.86
C LEU A 103 -1.72 -0.06 -6.41
N VAL A 104 -2.38 0.19 -5.29
CA VAL A 104 -2.57 1.54 -4.75
C VAL A 104 -1.80 1.68 -3.44
N GLU A 105 -0.71 2.46 -3.48
CA GLU A 105 -0.04 2.86 -2.24
C GLU A 105 -0.89 3.92 -1.53
N MET A 106 -1.20 3.72 -0.24
CA MET A 106 -2.04 4.59 0.55
C MET A 106 -1.25 5.17 1.73
N GLY A 107 -0.94 6.46 1.63
CA GLY A 107 -0.36 7.27 2.68
C GLY A 107 -1.44 7.99 3.49
N ALA A 108 -1.07 8.43 4.69
CA ALA A 108 -1.94 9.27 5.50
C ALA A 108 -1.12 10.22 6.37
N LYS A 109 -1.64 11.42 6.58
CA LYS A 109 -1.18 12.42 7.54
C LYS A 109 -2.17 12.60 8.68
N GLN A 110 -3.43 12.21 8.49
CA GLN A 110 -4.52 12.31 9.46
C GLN A 110 -5.51 11.16 9.28
N ARG A 111 -6.39 11.00 10.25
CA ARG A 111 -7.49 10.02 10.16
C ARG A 111 -8.43 10.39 9.02
N GLY A 112 -8.90 9.36 8.29
CA GLY A 112 -9.78 9.51 7.14
C GLY A 112 -9.08 9.55 5.78
N ASP A 113 -7.78 9.84 5.72
CA ASP A 113 -7.05 9.94 4.46
C ASP A 113 -7.05 8.60 3.68
N ILE A 114 -6.86 7.47 4.38
CA ILE A 114 -6.90 6.15 3.74
C ILE A 114 -8.32 5.77 3.36
N ARG A 115 -9.28 6.09 4.21
CA ARG A 115 -10.70 5.85 3.92
C ARG A 115 -11.13 6.57 2.65
N GLU A 116 -10.75 7.82 2.46
CA GLU A 116 -11.06 8.60 1.25
C GLU A 116 -10.51 7.91 -0.01
N ILE A 117 -9.30 7.38 0.04
CA ILE A 117 -8.74 6.60 -1.08
C ILE A 117 -9.55 5.31 -1.29
N CYS A 118 -9.90 4.59 -0.22
CA CYS A 118 -10.69 3.37 -0.32
C CYS A 118 -12.08 3.61 -0.90
N GLU A 119 -12.74 4.71 -0.56
CA GLU A 119 -14.03 5.13 -1.12
C GLU A 119 -13.96 5.44 -2.62
N LEU A 120 -12.79 5.84 -3.12
CA LEU A 120 -12.57 6.05 -4.54
C LEU A 120 -12.31 4.73 -5.28
N VAL A 121 -11.40 3.89 -4.75
CA VAL A 121 -10.85 2.77 -5.52
C VAL A 121 -11.46 1.40 -5.18
N HIS A 122 -12.22 1.29 -4.09
CA HIS A 122 -12.89 0.07 -3.60
C HIS A 122 -11.96 -1.15 -3.59
N PRO A 123 -10.91 -1.18 -2.74
CA PRO A 123 -9.95 -2.27 -2.71
C PRO A 123 -10.63 -3.58 -2.30
N THR A 124 -10.25 -4.69 -2.95
CA THR A 124 -10.68 -6.04 -2.59
C THR A 124 -9.59 -6.81 -1.81
N ILE A 125 -8.35 -6.35 -1.90
CA ILE A 125 -7.23 -6.88 -1.12
C ILE A 125 -6.54 -5.70 -0.44
N GLY A 126 -6.18 -5.87 0.85
CA GLY A 126 -5.49 -4.87 1.64
C GLY A 126 -4.26 -5.44 2.32
N ILE A 127 -3.13 -4.72 2.24
CA ILE A 127 -1.88 -5.07 2.92
C ILE A 127 -1.55 -3.99 3.95
N VAL A 128 -1.35 -4.40 5.21
CA VAL A 128 -0.79 -3.54 6.27
C VAL A 128 0.61 -4.02 6.59
N THR A 129 1.61 -3.29 6.11
CA THR A 129 3.02 -3.68 6.24
C THR A 129 3.58 -3.44 7.63
N SER A 130 3.14 -2.37 8.29
CA SER A 130 3.63 -1.98 9.62
C SER A 130 2.76 -0.90 10.25
N VAL A 131 2.81 -0.82 11.58
CA VAL A 131 2.35 0.33 12.35
C VAL A 131 3.48 0.72 13.31
N GLY A 132 3.94 1.95 13.22
CA GLY A 132 5.03 2.50 14.03
C GLY A 132 4.91 4.02 14.16
N GLU A 133 5.81 4.63 14.90
CA GLU A 133 5.75 6.05 15.36
C GLU A 133 5.93 7.11 14.25
N GLN A 134 5.81 6.72 12.98
CA GLN A 134 5.93 7.68 11.89
C GLN A 134 4.79 8.71 11.91
N HIS A 135 5.12 10.00 11.80
CA HIS A 135 4.16 11.12 11.83
C HIS A 135 3.36 11.24 13.15
N LEU A 136 3.93 10.80 14.28
CA LEU A 136 3.23 10.80 15.56
C LEU A 136 2.73 12.19 15.97
N GLU A 137 3.49 13.26 15.62
CA GLU A 137 3.07 14.65 15.87
C GLU A 137 1.72 15.00 15.23
N SER A 138 1.46 14.52 14.01
CA SER A 138 0.20 14.81 13.31
C SER A 138 -0.95 13.90 13.73
N PHE A 139 -0.66 12.68 14.18
CA PHE A 139 -1.67 11.71 14.63
C PHE A 139 -2.01 11.84 16.13
N GLY A 140 -1.11 12.42 16.92
CA GLY A 140 -1.26 12.61 18.37
C GLY A 140 -1.05 11.35 19.22
N SER A 141 -1.27 10.15 18.69
CA SER A 141 -0.99 8.88 19.36
C SER A 141 -0.76 7.72 18.39
N ILE A 142 -0.14 6.64 18.87
CA ILE A 142 0.10 5.43 18.07
C ILE A 142 -1.20 4.68 17.75
N GLU A 143 -2.20 4.75 18.63
CA GLU A 143 -3.52 4.17 18.41
C GLU A 143 -4.24 4.87 17.26
N ASN A 144 -4.05 6.17 17.09
CA ASN A 144 -4.56 6.91 15.93
C ASN A 144 -3.84 6.50 14.64
N VAL A 145 -2.52 6.26 14.70
CA VAL A 145 -1.77 5.70 13.56
C VAL A 145 -2.33 4.32 13.20
N GLN A 146 -2.48 3.44 14.19
CA GLN A 146 -3.07 2.10 14.01
C GLN A 146 -4.46 2.21 13.39
N ALA A 147 -5.36 3.00 13.99
CA ALA A 147 -6.72 3.18 13.51
C ALA A 147 -6.76 3.65 12.05
N THR A 148 -5.89 4.60 11.70
CA THR A 148 -5.80 5.12 10.33
C THR A 148 -5.30 4.07 9.33
N LYS A 149 -4.28 3.28 9.67
CA LYS A 149 -3.80 2.21 8.77
C LYS A 149 -4.85 1.12 8.59
N PHE A 150 -5.62 0.84 9.62
CA PHE A 150 -6.70 -0.14 9.57
C PHE A 150 -7.95 0.34 8.82
N GLU A 151 -8.08 1.63 8.51
CA GLU A 151 -9.12 2.12 7.59
C GLU A 151 -9.14 1.34 6.26
N LEU A 152 -7.96 0.89 5.78
CA LEU A 152 -7.87 0.03 4.61
C LEU A 152 -8.56 -1.32 4.85
N VAL A 153 -8.26 -1.98 5.97
CA VAL A 153 -8.79 -3.31 6.31
C VAL A 153 -10.30 -3.23 6.57
N ASP A 154 -10.73 -2.19 7.28
CA ASP A 154 -12.12 -1.95 7.64
C ASP A 154 -12.99 -1.58 6.39
N ALA A 155 -12.35 -1.06 5.34
CA ALA A 155 -13.01 -0.74 4.05
C ALA A 155 -13.13 -1.94 3.10
N LEU A 156 -12.47 -3.06 3.39
CA LEU A 156 -12.55 -4.25 2.54
C LEU A 156 -13.96 -4.87 2.58
N PRO A 157 -14.45 -5.40 1.46
CA PRO A 157 -15.69 -6.16 1.46
C PRO A 157 -15.55 -7.46 2.26
N ALA A 158 -16.67 -8.06 2.66
CA ALA A 158 -16.67 -9.28 3.48
C ALA A 158 -15.96 -10.47 2.83
N ASP A 159 -15.96 -10.56 1.51
CA ASP A 159 -15.26 -11.54 0.68
C ASP A 159 -13.85 -11.10 0.27
N GLY A 160 -13.43 -9.92 0.69
CA GLY A 160 -12.09 -9.40 0.48
C GLY A 160 -11.02 -10.14 1.28
N THR A 161 -9.77 -9.77 1.06
CA THR A 161 -8.61 -10.39 1.71
C THR A 161 -7.72 -9.35 2.36
N ALA A 162 -7.40 -9.54 3.64
CA ALA A 162 -6.38 -8.73 4.34
C ALA A 162 -5.10 -9.54 4.54
N VAL A 163 -3.94 -8.91 4.34
CA VAL A 163 -2.61 -9.46 4.63
C VAL A 163 -1.92 -8.57 5.65
N LEU A 164 -1.64 -9.13 6.82
CA LEU A 164 -1.22 -8.39 8.01
C LEU A 164 0.14 -8.89 8.52
N ASN A 165 1.06 -7.96 8.73
CA ASN A 165 2.41 -8.24 9.24
C ASN A 165 2.41 -8.26 10.78
N ASP A 166 2.40 -9.45 11.36
CA ASP A 166 2.35 -9.63 12.80
C ASP A 166 3.71 -9.45 13.51
N ASP A 167 4.78 -9.12 12.79
CA ASP A 167 6.03 -8.67 13.42
C ASP A 167 5.89 -7.32 14.13
N PHE A 168 4.84 -6.57 13.80
CA PHE A 168 4.51 -5.31 14.43
C PHE A 168 3.34 -5.48 15.41
N GLU A 169 3.58 -5.20 16.69
CA GLU A 169 2.61 -5.40 17.77
C GLU A 169 1.27 -4.71 17.51
N TYR A 170 1.30 -3.48 17.02
CA TYR A 170 0.08 -2.73 16.69
C TYR A 170 -0.65 -3.27 15.45
N VAL A 171 -0.02 -4.07 14.60
CA VAL A 171 -0.72 -4.82 13.55
C VAL A 171 -1.28 -6.12 14.13
N ALA A 172 -0.48 -6.83 14.93
CA ALA A 172 -0.86 -8.10 15.54
C ALA A 172 -2.04 -8.00 16.51
N SER A 173 -2.17 -6.87 17.24
CA SER A 173 -3.21 -6.65 18.26
C SER A 173 -4.58 -6.30 17.69
N ARG A 174 -4.69 -5.95 16.38
CA ARG A 174 -5.98 -5.53 15.79
C ARG A 174 -6.48 -6.51 14.72
N ARG A 175 -7.80 -6.66 14.63
CA ARG A 175 -8.51 -7.38 13.57
C ARG A 175 -9.30 -6.38 12.73
N GLY A 176 -9.55 -6.73 11.44
CA GLY A 176 -10.49 -5.99 10.61
C GLY A 176 -11.94 -6.22 11.06
N GLU A 177 -12.80 -5.23 10.85
CA GLU A 177 -14.21 -5.30 11.30
C GLU A 177 -15.07 -6.17 10.36
N ASN A 178 -14.90 -6.05 9.05
CA ASN A 178 -15.79 -6.66 8.05
C ASN A 178 -15.17 -7.84 7.30
N VAL A 179 -13.88 -7.81 7.04
CA VAL A 179 -13.19 -8.81 6.21
C VAL A 179 -13.09 -10.17 6.91
N ARG A 180 -13.49 -11.24 6.20
CA ARG A 180 -13.48 -12.61 6.74
C ARG A 180 -12.20 -13.36 6.45
N ARG A 181 -11.53 -13.06 5.34
CA ARG A 181 -10.28 -13.71 4.95
C ARG A 181 -9.10 -12.83 5.38
N VAL A 182 -8.40 -13.24 6.42
CA VAL A 182 -7.24 -12.54 6.96
C VAL A 182 -6.06 -13.50 6.98
N PHE A 183 -4.99 -13.16 6.28
CA PHE A 183 -3.72 -13.86 6.34
C PHE A 183 -2.74 -13.06 7.20
N ARG A 184 -2.19 -13.71 8.21
CA ARG A 184 -1.18 -13.15 9.11
C ARG A 184 0.15 -13.80 8.86
N TYR A 185 1.21 -13.01 8.79
CA TYR A 185 2.56 -13.51 8.58
C TYR A 185 3.56 -12.90 9.56
N THR A 186 4.63 -13.63 9.83
CA THR A 186 5.68 -13.23 10.77
C THR A 186 7.02 -13.82 10.38
N HIS A 187 8.11 -13.19 10.83
CA HIS A 187 9.44 -13.77 10.79
C HIS A 187 9.61 -14.80 11.93
N GLY A 188 10.11 -15.98 11.60
CA GLY A 188 10.28 -17.10 12.55
C GLY A 188 8.97 -17.85 12.87
N GLU A 189 9.05 -18.82 13.79
CA GLU A 189 7.93 -19.70 14.14
C GLU A 189 7.08 -19.10 15.27
N ARG A 190 5.95 -18.51 14.95
CA ARG A 190 5.01 -17.95 15.94
C ARG A 190 3.56 -18.42 15.76
N GLY A 191 3.32 -19.54 15.06
CA GLY A 191 1.97 -20.12 14.90
C GLY A 191 1.00 -19.22 14.16
N ARG A 192 1.46 -18.49 13.14
CA ARG A 192 0.63 -17.67 12.23
C ARG A 192 0.29 -18.43 10.97
N ASP A 193 -0.58 -17.88 10.11
CA ASP A 193 -0.97 -18.52 8.85
C ASP A 193 0.24 -18.69 7.93
N PHE A 194 1.12 -17.69 7.89
CA PHE A 194 2.39 -17.74 7.18
C PHE A 194 3.54 -17.39 8.11
N SER A 195 4.67 -18.03 7.91
CA SER A 195 5.93 -17.63 8.52
C SER A 195 7.06 -17.73 7.51
N PHE A 196 8.12 -16.98 7.73
CA PHE A 196 9.32 -17.08 6.89
C PHE A 196 10.59 -17.14 7.73
N GLU A 197 11.58 -17.80 7.19
CA GLU A 197 12.84 -18.02 7.87
C GLU A 197 14.00 -17.97 6.89
N VAL A 198 15.06 -17.23 7.25
CA VAL A 198 16.27 -17.16 6.44
C VAL A 198 17.08 -18.42 6.65
N LYS A 199 17.49 -19.07 5.57
CA LYS A 199 18.34 -20.27 5.60
C LYS A 199 19.81 -19.94 5.41
N SER A 200 20.12 -19.00 4.50
CA SER A 200 21.49 -18.56 4.30
C SER A 200 21.57 -17.17 3.68
N TYR A 201 22.65 -16.49 3.98
CA TYR A 201 23.09 -15.27 3.31
C TYR A 201 24.38 -15.52 2.56
N SER A 202 24.44 -15.06 1.32
CA SER A 202 25.67 -15.02 0.54
C SER A 202 25.88 -13.63 -0.04
N ALA A 203 27.03 -13.38 -0.68
CA ALA A 203 27.28 -12.13 -1.37
C ALA A 203 26.36 -11.93 -2.60
N ALA A 204 25.81 -13.00 -3.15
CA ALA A 204 24.97 -12.97 -4.35
C ALA A 204 23.48 -13.01 -4.05
N GLU A 205 23.08 -13.72 -2.99
CA GLU A 205 21.65 -13.97 -2.72
C GLU A 205 21.38 -14.28 -1.25
N THR A 206 20.15 -14.05 -0.85
CA THR A 206 19.52 -14.48 0.41
C THR A 206 18.56 -15.62 0.09
N LEU A 207 18.80 -16.79 0.71
CA LEU A 207 17.88 -17.94 0.64
C LEU A 207 16.97 -17.92 1.85
N PHE A 208 15.68 -18.04 1.64
CA PHE A 208 14.67 -18.10 2.70
C PHE A 208 13.52 -19.02 2.31
N GLU A 209 12.80 -19.50 3.30
CA GLU A 209 11.62 -20.34 3.11
C GLU A 209 10.39 -19.63 3.66
N VAL A 210 9.27 -19.76 2.95
CA VAL A 210 7.95 -19.36 3.43
C VAL A 210 7.15 -20.61 3.72
N LYS A 211 6.70 -20.76 4.97
CA LYS A 211 5.77 -21.82 5.40
C LYS A 211 4.35 -21.28 5.34
N GLY A 212 3.45 -22.02 4.73
CA GLY A 212 2.04 -21.66 4.61
C GLY A 212 1.15 -22.39 5.60
N PRO A 213 -0.17 -22.08 5.61
CA PRO A 213 -1.12 -22.55 6.63
C PRO A 213 -1.39 -24.06 6.61
N GLN A 214 -1.08 -24.74 5.51
CA GLN A 214 -1.24 -26.20 5.39
C GLN A 214 0.08 -26.95 5.59
N GLY A 215 1.12 -26.25 6.07
CA GLY A 215 2.44 -26.84 6.29
C GLY A 215 3.31 -26.92 5.02
N GLU A 216 2.83 -26.37 3.90
CA GLU A 216 3.62 -26.27 2.68
C GLU A 216 4.80 -25.33 2.87
N VAL A 217 5.93 -25.67 2.28
CA VAL A 217 7.17 -24.89 2.35
C VAL A 217 7.58 -24.47 0.94
N GLN A 218 7.72 -23.16 0.74
CA GLN A 218 8.18 -22.59 -0.51
C GLN A 218 9.58 -22.00 -0.33
N PRO A 219 10.62 -22.63 -0.89
CA PRO A 219 11.94 -22.03 -0.93
C PRO A 219 11.99 -20.89 -1.95
N LEU A 220 12.59 -19.75 -1.54
CA LEU A 220 12.75 -18.55 -2.34
C LEU A 220 14.20 -18.05 -2.22
N ALA A 221 14.67 -17.42 -3.30
CA ALA A 221 15.98 -16.77 -3.36
C ALA A 221 15.80 -15.35 -3.90
N THR A 222 16.55 -14.40 -3.36
CA THR A 222 16.55 -13.00 -3.82
C THR A 222 17.90 -12.35 -3.57
N SER A 223 18.27 -11.38 -4.41
CA SER A 223 19.44 -10.51 -4.18
C SER A 223 19.18 -9.43 -3.12
N ILE A 224 17.92 -9.27 -2.70
CA ILE A 224 17.54 -8.28 -1.69
C ILE A 224 17.97 -8.75 -0.31
N VAL A 225 18.58 -7.84 0.47
CA VAL A 225 19.05 -8.10 1.82
C VAL A 225 18.18 -7.41 2.87
N GLY A 226 18.20 -7.96 4.08
CA GLY A 226 17.50 -7.42 5.25
C GLY A 226 16.13 -8.03 5.50
N SER A 227 15.87 -8.39 6.76
CA SER A 227 14.63 -9.08 7.19
C SER A 227 13.36 -8.28 6.87
N TYR A 228 13.40 -6.95 6.97
CA TYR A 228 12.28 -6.08 6.62
C TYR A 228 11.91 -6.15 5.14
N ASN A 229 12.92 -6.24 4.27
CA ASN A 229 12.68 -6.39 2.85
C ASN A 229 12.10 -7.77 2.51
N LEU A 230 12.61 -8.82 3.16
CA LEU A 230 12.05 -10.18 3.02
C LEU A 230 10.60 -10.22 3.50
N SER A 231 10.28 -9.55 4.61
CA SER A 231 8.90 -9.41 5.12
C SER A 231 7.99 -8.76 4.06
N ASN A 232 8.46 -7.73 3.37
CA ASN A 232 7.73 -7.07 2.28
C ASN A 232 7.53 -8.00 1.05
N ILE A 233 8.55 -8.82 0.74
CA ILE A 233 8.45 -9.84 -0.33
C ILE A 233 7.41 -10.91 0.05
N VAL A 234 7.39 -11.35 1.31
CA VAL A 234 6.42 -12.35 1.80
C VAL A 234 4.99 -11.84 1.70
N ALA A 235 4.73 -10.57 2.00
CA ALA A 235 3.41 -9.97 1.76
C ALA A 235 3.00 -10.09 0.28
N GLY A 236 3.93 -9.80 -0.63
CA GLY A 236 3.73 -9.96 -2.08
C GLY A 236 3.50 -11.42 -2.50
N TYR A 237 4.27 -12.35 -1.93
CA TYR A 237 4.11 -13.78 -2.13
C TYR A 237 2.70 -14.26 -1.75
N ILE A 238 2.20 -13.88 -0.57
CA ILE A 238 0.87 -14.27 -0.08
C ILE A 238 -0.22 -13.81 -1.06
N VAL A 239 -0.18 -12.54 -1.47
CA VAL A 239 -1.16 -11.98 -2.42
C VAL A 239 -1.07 -12.65 -3.78
N ALA A 240 0.15 -12.88 -4.29
CA ALA A 240 0.34 -13.52 -5.60
C ALA A 240 -0.19 -14.97 -5.60
N ARG A 241 0.07 -15.71 -4.53
CA ARG A 241 -0.47 -17.05 -4.32
C ARG A 241 -2.01 -17.03 -4.28
N GLU A 242 -2.61 -16.10 -3.55
CA GLU A 242 -4.06 -15.95 -3.44
C GLU A 242 -4.70 -15.63 -4.80
N LEU A 243 -4.01 -14.88 -5.64
CA LEU A 243 -4.41 -14.58 -7.02
C LEU A 243 -4.05 -15.70 -8.03
N GLY A 244 -3.51 -16.83 -7.54
CA GLY A 244 -3.23 -18.00 -8.34
C GLY A 244 -2.05 -17.83 -9.32
N VAL A 245 -1.05 -17.02 -8.96
CA VAL A 245 0.23 -17.00 -9.67
C VAL A 245 0.95 -18.32 -9.42
N ASP A 246 1.47 -18.94 -10.45
CA ASP A 246 2.19 -20.21 -10.35
C ASP A 246 3.43 -20.10 -9.47
N ALA A 247 3.72 -21.14 -8.67
CA ALA A 247 4.84 -21.14 -7.74
C ALA A 247 6.21 -20.97 -8.44
N ALA A 248 6.36 -21.49 -9.67
CA ALA A 248 7.59 -21.32 -10.43
C ALA A 248 7.73 -19.87 -10.92
N ALA A 249 6.62 -19.24 -11.35
CA ALA A 249 6.60 -17.84 -11.73
C ALA A 249 6.91 -16.93 -10.52
N ILE A 250 6.36 -17.22 -9.34
CA ILE A 250 6.69 -16.48 -8.11
C ILE A 250 8.18 -16.60 -7.79
N ARG A 251 8.76 -17.81 -7.82
CA ARG A 251 10.21 -18.02 -7.57
C ARG A 251 11.06 -17.22 -8.56
N TYR A 252 10.72 -17.28 -9.84
CA TYR A 252 11.42 -16.52 -10.87
C TYR A 252 11.35 -15.01 -10.62
N ALA A 253 10.16 -14.50 -10.33
CA ALA A 253 9.96 -13.08 -10.07
C ALA A 253 10.73 -12.60 -8.84
N VAL A 254 10.69 -13.37 -7.73
CA VAL A 254 11.39 -13.04 -6.47
C VAL A 254 12.90 -13.03 -6.68
N GLY A 255 13.44 -13.96 -7.46
CA GLY A 255 14.87 -13.99 -7.81
C GLY A 255 15.33 -12.80 -8.66
N ASN A 256 14.39 -12.16 -9.37
CA ASN A 256 14.65 -11.00 -10.23
C ASN A 256 14.07 -9.69 -9.67
N ILE A 257 13.83 -9.61 -8.36
CA ILE A 257 13.48 -8.34 -7.70
C ILE A 257 14.73 -7.48 -7.64
N GLU A 258 14.61 -6.25 -8.12
CA GLU A 258 15.64 -5.22 -8.01
C GLU A 258 15.40 -4.35 -6.78
N GLN A 259 16.49 -3.81 -6.23
CA GLN A 259 16.41 -2.87 -5.12
C GLN A 259 15.73 -1.58 -5.57
N VAL A 260 14.77 -1.11 -4.78
CA VAL A 260 14.09 0.17 -5.07
C VAL A 260 15.07 1.31 -4.79
N GLU A 261 15.41 2.09 -5.83
CA GLU A 261 16.32 3.22 -5.72
C GLU A 261 15.90 4.20 -4.60
N HIS A 262 16.88 4.80 -3.93
CA HIS A 262 16.72 5.76 -2.81
C HIS A 262 16.09 5.20 -1.52
N ARG A 263 16.11 3.89 -1.29
CA ARG A 263 15.67 3.27 -0.05
C ARG A 263 16.75 2.35 0.51
N LEU A 264 17.85 2.98 0.93
CA LEU A 264 18.80 2.38 1.86
C LEU A 264 18.23 2.60 3.28
N ASN A 265 17.86 1.53 3.93
CA ASN A 265 17.64 1.52 5.38
C ASN A 265 18.72 0.70 6.04
#